data_399a90a861831715ae63af04776258af
#
_entry.id   399a90a861831715ae63af04776258af
#
_cell.length_a   1.000
_cell.length_b   1.000
_cell.length_c   1.000
_cell.angle_alpha   90.00
_cell.angle_beta   90.00
_cell.angle_gamma   90.00
#
_symmetry.space_group_name_H-M   'P 1'
#
loop_
_entity.id
_entity.type
_entity.pdbx_description
1 polymer ?
#
loop_
_entity_poly.entity_id
_entity_poly.type
_entity_poly.pdbx_seq_one_letter_code
_entity_poly.pdbx_strand_id
1 'polypeptide(L)'
;MREAAIISTARTGLAKAMRGGFNKTHGITMGGHTVKHAIERAGVEACEVEDVIFGCGQPEGATGHNIGRNVAIAGGCPVTVPGTTINRFCSSGLQSIAVAAQRIIVDGIKVAIGGGVESISMTQQNMNMKHLIEPELQKICPALWMPMINTADVVADRYKVSREYQDEYSLQSQQRTAAAQTAGKFKDEIVPLTTKMDVMNKETKEVTEQEVTVDKDECNRPQTTLESLAGLMPVMGPDKYITAGNASQLSDGASSCLLMDLKEAEKRNIEPMGIFRGLSVAACEPDEMGIGPVFAVPKLLEQHGLKVDDIDIWELNEAFAVQVLYCRDKLGIDNEKLNVNGGSISIGHPYGMTGSRMTGHILIEGKRRNAKYGVVTMCVGGGMGAAGLFEIL
;
A
#
# COMPACT_ATOMS: atom_id res chain seq x y z
N MET A 1 6.87 -21.79 19.56
CA MET A 1 6.86 -21.49 18.09
C MET A 1 7.66 -20.22 17.91
N ARG A 2 8.36 -20.03 16.77
CA ARG A 2 9.00 -18.73 16.47
C ARG A 2 7.95 -17.69 16.13
N GLU A 3 8.25 -16.45 16.45
CA GLU A 3 7.40 -15.29 16.13
C GLU A 3 8.21 -14.27 15.36
N ALA A 4 7.59 -13.63 14.38
CA ALA A 4 8.20 -12.58 13.58
C ALA A 4 7.74 -11.22 14.09
N ALA A 5 8.66 -10.47 14.66
CA ALA A 5 8.45 -9.13 15.16
C ALA A 5 8.82 -8.09 14.09
N ILE A 6 8.01 -7.05 13.93
CA ILE A 6 8.35 -5.88 13.12
C ILE A 6 9.11 -4.91 14.02
N ILE A 7 10.35 -4.62 13.65
CA ILE A 7 11.27 -3.81 14.45
C ILE A 7 11.25 -2.36 14.01
N SER A 8 11.23 -2.13 12.72
CA SER A 8 11.25 -0.78 12.17
C SER A 8 10.45 -0.69 10.88
N THR A 9 10.05 0.53 10.55
CA THR A 9 9.47 0.89 9.26
C THR A 9 10.10 2.16 8.73
N ALA A 10 10.18 2.27 7.40
CA ALA A 10 10.58 3.47 6.71
C ALA A 10 9.86 3.54 5.36
N ARG A 11 9.40 4.73 5.00
CA ARG A 11 8.81 4.98 3.68
C ARG A 11 9.21 6.33 3.10
N THR A 12 9.14 6.46 1.80
CA THR A 12 9.14 7.78 1.16
C THR A 12 7.81 8.51 1.43
N GLY A 13 7.77 9.82 1.27
CA GLY A 13 6.52 10.48 0.92
C GLY A 13 5.96 9.86 -0.38
N LEU A 14 4.66 9.95 -0.61
CA LEU A 14 4.06 9.55 -1.87
C LEU A 14 3.97 10.75 -2.81
N ALA A 15 4.57 10.63 -3.98
CA ALA A 15 4.49 11.66 -5.00
C ALA A 15 3.38 11.34 -6.01
N LYS A 16 2.67 12.36 -6.48
CA LYS A 16 1.64 12.19 -7.50
C LYS A 16 2.26 11.71 -8.81
N ALA A 17 1.76 10.62 -9.36
CA ALA A 17 2.27 10.08 -10.61
C ALA A 17 2.28 11.12 -11.74
N MET A 18 3.27 11.07 -12.61
CA MET A 18 3.52 11.92 -13.77
C MET A 18 3.82 13.40 -13.46
N ARG A 19 3.50 13.91 -12.28
CA ARG A 19 3.56 15.35 -11.96
C ARG A 19 4.19 15.67 -10.61
N GLY A 20 4.39 14.69 -9.76
CA GLY A 20 4.97 14.83 -8.44
C GLY A 20 6.48 14.65 -8.43
N GLY A 21 7.08 14.81 -7.27
CA GLY A 21 8.53 14.85 -7.10
C GLY A 21 9.27 13.58 -7.51
N PHE A 22 8.56 12.45 -7.68
CA PHE A 22 9.17 11.17 -8.12
C PHE A 22 8.90 10.82 -9.59
N ASN A 23 8.40 11.75 -10.40
CA ASN A 23 8.01 11.47 -11.78
C ASN A 23 9.17 10.98 -12.69
N LYS A 24 10.41 11.10 -12.23
CA LYS A 24 11.63 10.65 -12.88
C LYS A 24 12.51 9.77 -11.97
N THR A 25 12.03 9.41 -10.78
CA THR A 25 12.81 8.65 -9.81
C THR A 25 12.63 7.15 -10.03
N HIS A 26 13.75 6.46 -10.24
CA HIS A 26 13.77 5.02 -10.49
C HIS A 26 13.27 4.24 -9.26
N GLY A 27 12.51 3.17 -9.46
CA GLY A 27 11.99 2.33 -8.38
C GLY A 27 13.08 1.77 -7.45
N ILE A 28 14.25 1.40 -8.00
CA ILE A 28 15.41 0.96 -7.22
C ILE A 28 15.88 2.04 -6.25
N THR A 29 15.91 3.30 -6.67
CA THR A 29 16.32 4.44 -5.82
C THR A 29 15.38 4.61 -4.65
N MET A 30 14.06 4.61 -4.90
CA MET A 30 13.05 4.73 -3.84
C MET A 30 13.09 3.54 -2.88
N GLY A 31 13.11 2.30 -3.41
CA GLY A 31 13.15 1.08 -2.60
C GLY A 31 14.43 0.95 -1.80
N GLY A 32 15.59 1.19 -2.42
CA GLY A 32 16.89 1.15 -1.74
C GLY A 32 16.97 2.18 -0.59
N HIS A 33 16.43 3.38 -0.79
CA HIS A 33 16.34 4.41 0.24
C HIS A 33 15.56 3.90 1.46
N THR A 34 14.40 3.27 1.27
CA THR A 34 13.59 2.76 2.38
C THR A 34 14.22 1.53 3.06
N VAL A 35 14.87 0.65 2.31
CA VAL A 35 15.63 -0.49 2.87
C VAL A 35 16.75 0.01 3.78
N LYS A 36 17.57 0.96 3.30
CA LYS A 36 18.65 1.57 4.09
C LYS A 36 18.12 2.12 5.42
N HIS A 37 17.09 2.95 5.37
CA HIS A 37 16.55 3.58 6.58
C HIS A 37 15.81 2.63 7.51
N ALA A 38 15.19 1.56 6.99
CA ALA A 38 14.61 0.52 7.85
C ALA A 38 15.72 -0.22 8.63
N ILE A 39 16.86 -0.51 8.00
CA ILE A 39 18.03 -1.10 8.65
C ILE A 39 18.60 -0.15 9.73
N GLU A 40 18.83 1.13 9.38
CA GLU A 40 19.34 2.14 10.31
C GLU A 40 18.42 2.32 11.53
N ARG A 41 17.10 2.40 11.33
CA ARG A 41 16.12 2.53 12.42
C ARG A 41 16.03 1.30 13.31
N ALA A 42 16.31 0.11 12.77
CA ALA A 42 16.36 -1.12 13.55
C ALA A 42 17.64 -1.26 14.37
N GLY A 43 18.68 -0.48 14.08
CA GLY A 43 19.98 -0.57 14.74
C GLY A 43 20.71 -1.90 14.45
N VAL A 44 20.53 -2.45 13.24
CA VAL A 44 21.21 -3.68 12.79
C VAL A 44 22.19 -3.37 11.66
N GLU A 45 23.16 -4.25 11.45
CA GLU A 45 24.06 -4.14 10.32
C GLU A 45 23.43 -4.71 9.05
N ALA A 46 23.68 -4.09 7.90
CA ALA A 46 23.10 -4.52 6.63
C ALA A 46 23.47 -5.97 6.22
N CYS A 47 24.61 -6.47 6.69
CA CYS A 47 25.04 -7.85 6.47
C CYS A 47 24.29 -8.87 7.32
N GLU A 48 23.54 -8.44 8.33
CA GLU A 48 22.70 -9.31 9.16
C GLU A 48 21.35 -9.63 8.50
N VAL A 49 20.96 -8.88 7.47
CA VAL A 49 19.76 -9.16 6.70
C VAL A 49 19.99 -10.44 5.87
N GLU A 50 19.12 -11.41 6.05
CA GLU A 50 19.26 -12.72 5.41
C GLU A 50 18.39 -12.85 4.14
N ASP A 51 17.35 -12.02 4.00
CA ASP A 51 16.54 -11.97 2.76
C ASP A 51 15.77 -10.63 2.65
N VAL A 52 15.57 -10.16 1.41
CA VAL A 52 14.77 -8.97 1.10
C VAL A 52 13.64 -9.34 0.16
N ILE A 53 12.41 -9.32 0.66
CA ILE A 53 11.20 -9.64 -0.09
C ILE A 53 10.49 -8.34 -0.43
N PHE A 54 10.36 -8.01 -1.72
CA PHE A 54 9.82 -6.73 -2.14
C PHE A 54 8.63 -6.87 -3.09
N GLY A 55 7.52 -6.24 -2.72
CA GLY A 55 6.30 -6.22 -3.52
C GLY A 55 6.38 -5.19 -4.65
N CYS A 56 5.89 -5.57 -5.84
CA CYS A 56 5.71 -4.68 -6.97
C CYS A 56 4.48 -5.12 -7.76
N GLY A 57 3.54 -4.21 -7.99
CA GLY A 57 2.31 -4.50 -8.73
C GLY A 57 2.52 -4.54 -10.24
N GLN A 58 3.44 -3.73 -10.74
CA GLN A 58 3.82 -3.64 -12.15
C GLN A 58 5.35 -3.82 -12.28
N PRO A 59 5.87 -5.07 -12.20
CA PRO A 59 7.30 -5.34 -12.21
C PRO A 59 7.91 -5.28 -13.62
N GLU A 60 7.85 -4.09 -14.24
CA GLU A 60 8.37 -3.79 -15.57
C GLU A 60 9.23 -2.51 -15.57
N GLY A 61 10.05 -2.32 -16.57
CA GLY A 61 10.85 -1.10 -16.74
C GLY A 61 11.64 -0.73 -15.49
N ALA A 62 11.36 0.46 -14.94
CA ALA A 62 12.05 1.00 -13.76
C ALA A 62 11.78 0.24 -12.45
N THR A 63 10.80 -0.65 -12.43
CA THR A 63 10.47 -1.56 -11.33
C THR A 63 10.60 -3.03 -11.73
N GLY A 64 11.15 -3.28 -12.90
CA GLY A 64 11.28 -4.61 -13.49
C GLY A 64 12.46 -5.43 -12.98
N HIS A 65 12.72 -6.53 -13.67
CA HIS A 65 13.68 -7.55 -13.28
C HIS A 65 13.37 -8.10 -11.88
N ASN A 66 14.35 -8.44 -11.07
CA ASN A 66 14.13 -8.77 -9.66
C ASN A 66 14.34 -7.51 -8.79
N ILE A 67 13.29 -6.68 -8.67
CA ILE A 67 13.37 -5.44 -7.93
C ILE A 67 13.76 -5.67 -6.46
N GLY A 68 13.33 -6.76 -5.84
CA GLY A 68 13.69 -7.12 -4.46
C GLY A 68 15.20 -7.27 -4.28
N ARG A 69 15.87 -7.95 -5.21
CA ARG A 69 17.33 -8.05 -5.20
C ARG A 69 18.00 -6.69 -5.44
N ASN A 70 17.47 -5.92 -6.38
CA ASN A 70 18.07 -4.64 -6.76
C ASN A 70 17.99 -3.62 -5.60
N VAL A 71 16.86 -3.56 -4.90
CA VAL A 71 16.70 -2.64 -3.75
C VAL A 71 17.53 -3.07 -2.54
N ALA A 72 17.77 -4.37 -2.34
CA ALA A 72 18.68 -4.86 -1.31
C ALA A 72 20.09 -4.27 -1.49
N ILE A 73 20.64 -4.39 -2.69
CA ILE A 73 21.97 -3.82 -3.03
C ILE A 73 21.97 -2.30 -2.91
N ALA A 74 20.96 -1.62 -3.48
CA ALA A 74 20.84 -0.17 -3.43
C ALA A 74 20.67 0.36 -2.01
N GLY A 75 20.08 -0.45 -1.10
CA GLY A 75 19.91 -0.15 0.32
C GLY A 75 21.15 -0.41 1.18
N GLY A 76 22.26 -0.85 0.56
CA GLY A 76 23.54 -1.06 1.24
C GLY A 76 23.75 -2.50 1.74
N CYS A 77 22.87 -3.44 1.44
CA CYS A 77 23.12 -4.85 1.73
C CYS A 77 24.28 -5.39 0.88
N PRO A 78 25.17 -6.21 1.44
CA PRO A 78 26.23 -6.85 0.67
C PRO A 78 25.68 -7.82 -0.38
N VAL A 79 26.50 -8.17 -1.38
CA VAL A 79 26.10 -9.08 -2.48
C VAL A 79 25.72 -10.49 -2.02
N THR A 80 26.02 -10.82 -0.78
CA THR A 80 25.63 -12.10 -0.15
C THR A 80 24.16 -12.14 0.28
N VAL A 81 23.48 -10.98 0.41
CA VAL A 81 22.07 -10.91 0.79
C VAL A 81 21.18 -11.14 -0.43
N PRO A 82 20.40 -12.21 -0.49
CA PRO A 82 19.47 -12.47 -1.58
C PRO A 82 18.29 -11.49 -1.57
N GLY A 83 17.48 -11.57 -2.61
CA GLY A 83 16.23 -10.82 -2.67
C GLY A 83 15.29 -11.41 -3.70
N THR A 84 13.99 -11.22 -3.49
CA THR A 84 12.93 -11.67 -4.40
C THR A 84 11.84 -10.63 -4.59
N THR A 85 11.17 -10.71 -5.73
CA THR A 85 10.03 -9.85 -6.08
C THR A 85 8.74 -10.64 -5.99
N ILE A 86 7.73 -10.05 -5.35
CA ILE A 86 6.39 -10.64 -5.23
C ILE A 86 5.38 -9.73 -5.91
N ASN A 87 4.49 -10.33 -6.70
CA ASN A 87 3.34 -9.64 -7.27
C ASN A 87 2.03 -10.31 -6.81
N ARG A 88 1.25 -9.57 -6.03
CA ARG A 88 -0.17 -9.74 -5.79
C ARG A 88 -0.86 -8.39 -5.94
N PHE A 89 -0.54 -7.67 -7.01
CA PHE A 89 -1.06 -6.34 -7.31
C PHE A 89 -1.04 -5.41 -6.08
N CYS A 90 -2.20 -4.84 -5.70
CA CYS A 90 -2.32 -3.88 -4.59
C CYS A 90 -1.85 -4.42 -3.23
N SER A 91 -1.83 -5.74 -3.01
CA SER A 91 -1.40 -6.34 -1.75
C SER A 91 0.05 -6.82 -1.75
N SER A 92 0.83 -6.56 -2.79
CA SER A 92 2.20 -7.05 -2.91
C SER A 92 3.08 -6.69 -1.72
N GLY A 93 2.96 -5.45 -1.19
CA GLY A 93 3.70 -5.01 0.00
C GLY A 93 3.28 -5.73 1.29
N LEU A 94 2.00 -6.01 1.49
CA LEU A 94 1.51 -6.81 2.62
C LEU A 94 1.93 -8.28 2.48
N GLN A 95 1.84 -8.83 1.27
CA GLN A 95 2.28 -10.19 0.97
C GLN A 95 3.78 -10.36 1.21
N SER A 96 4.60 -9.38 0.87
CA SER A 96 6.05 -9.43 1.08
C SER A 96 6.40 -9.46 2.58
N ILE A 97 5.71 -8.69 3.42
CA ILE A 97 5.85 -8.74 4.87
C ILE A 97 5.46 -10.13 5.40
N ALA A 98 4.35 -10.70 4.92
CA ALA A 98 3.93 -12.03 5.33
C ALA A 98 4.95 -13.10 4.95
N VAL A 99 5.54 -13.04 3.74
CA VAL A 99 6.59 -13.99 3.33
C VAL A 99 7.85 -13.78 4.16
N ALA A 100 8.28 -12.54 4.43
CA ALA A 100 9.41 -12.27 5.32
C ALA A 100 9.18 -12.87 6.73
N ALA A 101 7.98 -12.69 7.28
CA ALA A 101 7.60 -13.30 8.56
C ALA A 101 7.61 -14.84 8.51
N GLN A 102 7.10 -15.43 7.43
CA GLN A 102 7.12 -16.90 7.23
C GLN A 102 8.54 -17.43 7.13
N ARG A 103 9.47 -16.73 6.46
CA ARG A 103 10.89 -17.09 6.42
C ARG A 103 11.49 -17.15 7.83
N ILE A 104 11.14 -16.19 8.71
CA ILE A 104 11.57 -16.21 10.11
C ILE A 104 10.93 -17.38 10.87
N ILE A 105 9.63 -17.57 10.75
CA ILE A 105 8.88 -18.57 11.54
C ILE A 105 9.21 -19.99 11.10
N VAL A 106 9.27 -20.24 9.80
CA VAL A 106 9.38 -21.59 9.22
C VAL A 106 10.84 -21.96 8.94
N ASP A 107 11.57 -21.10 8.23
CA ASP A 107 12.94 -21.39 7.78
C ASP A 107 14.00 -21.03 8.82
N GLY A 108 13.62 -20.22 9.82
CA GLY A 108 14.45 -19.91 10.97
C GLY A 108 15.53 -18.87 10.72
N ILE A 109 15.40 -18.06 9.66
CA ILE A 109 16.25 -16.88 9.50
C ILE A 109 15.95 -15.87 10.62
N LYS A 110 16.91 -15.02 10.95
CA LYS A 110 16.78 -14.10 12.09
C LYS A 110 16.28 -12.73 11.69
N VAL A 111 16.71 -12.21 10.54
CA VAL A 111 16.41 -10.87 10.07
C VAL A 111 16.00 -10.90 8.61
N ALA A 112 14.86 -10.32 8.29
CA ALA A 112 14.38 -10.17 6.93
C ALA A 112 13.77 -8.77 6.71
N ILE A 113 13.70 -8.35 5.46
CA ILE A 113 12.98 -7.13 5.07
C ILE A 113 11.81 -7.52 4.20
N GLY A 114 10.61 -7.05 4.57
CA GLY A 114 9.41 -7.06 3.74
C GLY A 114 9.06 -5.63 3.34
N GLY A 115 8.88 -5.37 2.07
CA GLY A 115 8.60 -4.01 1.59
C GLY A 115 7.86 -3.99 0.27
N GLY A 116 7.78 -2.81 -0.34
CA GLY A 116 7.20 -2.68 -1.66
C GLY A 116 7.48 -1.33 -2.31
N VAL A 117 7.40 -1.29 -3.62
CA VAL A 117 7.65 -0.11 -4.45
C VAL A 117 6.72 -0.09 -5.65
N GLU A 118 6.38 1.10 -6.09
CA GLU A 118 5.80 1.33 -7.40
C GLU A 118 6.30 2.64 -7.98
N SER A 119 6.65 2.65 -9.27
CA SER A 119 6.85 3.84 -10.06
C SER A 119 5.85 3.85 -11.22
N ILE A 120 4.66 4.35 -10.94
CA ILE A 120 3.60 4.48 -11.95
C ILE A 120 4.05 5.44 -13.06
N SER A 121 4.75 6.51 -12.67
CA SER A 121 5.27 7.51 -13.60
C SER A 121 6.19 6.92 -14.68
N MET A 122 7.09 6.03 -14.30
CA MET A 122 8.08 5.49 -15.25
C MET A 122 7.63 4.18 -15.90
N THR A 123 6.60 3.49 -15.35
CA THR A 123 6.25 2.14 -15.77
C THR A 123 4.92 2.07 -16.51
N GLN A 124 3.83 2.63 -15.94
CA GLN A 124 2.47 2.32 -16.38
C GLN A 124 2.18 2.65 -17.85
N GLN A 125 2.71 3.73 -18.39
CA GLN A 125 2.51 4.11 -19.78
C GLN A 125 3.41 3.35 -20.77
N ASN A 126 4.42 2.66 -20.26
CA ASN A 126 5.44 1.96 -21.04
C ASN A 126 5.38 0.44 -20.86
N MET A 127 4.31 -0.09 -20.27
CA MET A 127 4.14 -1.53 -20.09
C MET A 127 4.08 -2.24 -21.44
N ASN A 128 4.70 -3.41 -21.51
CA ASN A 128 4.59 -4.28 -22.67
C ASN A 128 3.21 -4.97 -22.68
N MET A 129 2.28 -4.40 -23.44
CA MET A 129 0.93 -4.94 -23.61
C MET A 129 0.84 -6.08 -24.62
N LYS A 130 1.93 -6.35 -25.38
CA LYS A 130 1.98 -7.42 -26.37
C LYS A 130 1.87 -8.78 -25.66
N HIS A 131 0.89 -9.59 -26.06
CA HIS A 131 0.61 -10.90 -25.46
C HIS A 131 0.18 -10.88 -23.98
N LEU A 132 -0.21 -9.73 -23.42
CA LEU A 132 -0.71 -9.65 -22.03
C LEU A 132 -2.00 -10.46 -21.84
N ILE A 133 -2.91 -10.38 -22.82
CA ILE A 133 -4.19 -11.07 -22.77
C ILE A 133 -4.05 -12.41 -23.49
N GLU A 134 -4.27 -13.50 -22.76
CA GLU A 134 -4.31 -14.83 -23.32
C GLU A 134 -5.74 -15.12 -23.84
N PRO A 135 -5.93 -15.42 -25.15
CA PRO A 135 -7.25 -15.49 -25.79
C PRO A 135 -8.17 -16.57 -25.23
N GLU A 136 -7.66 -17.74 -24.86
CA GLU A 136 -8.49 -18.84 -24.34
C GLU A 136 -8.93 -18.53 -22.90
N LEU A 137 -8.04 -17.97 -22.08
CA LEU A 137 -8.40 -17.55 -20.74
C LEU A 137 -9.39 -16.38 -20.76
N GLN A 138 -9.30 -15.48 -21.74
CA GLN A 138 -10.29 -14.41 -21.92
C GLN A 138 -11.70 -14.95 -22.22
N LYS A 139 -11.82 -16.08 -22.92
CA LYS A 139 -13.12 -16.76 -23.13
C LYS A 139 -13.66 -17.37 -21.84
N ILE A 140 -12.78 -17.92 -21.01
CA ILE A 140 -13.15 -18.55 -19.72
C ILE A 140 -13.58 -17.49 -18.70
N CYS A 141 -12.83 -16.40 -18.60
CA CYS A 141 -13.06 -15.34 -17.62
C CYS A 141 -12.89 -13.95 -18.28
N PRO A 142 -13.89 -13.44 -19.00
CA PRO A 142 -13.79 -12.17 -19.75
C PRO A 142 -13.46 -10.97 -18.85
N ALA A 143 -13.91 -10.99 -17.60
CA ALA A 143 -13.72 -9.88 -16.65
C ALA A 143 -12.33 -9.83 -16.02
N LEU A 144 -11.47 -10.83 -16.24
CA LEU A 144 -10.16 -10.91 -15.56
C LEU A 144 -9.26 -9.70 -15.84
N TRP A 145 -9.36 -9.12 -17.05
CA TRP A 145 -8.61 -7.92 -17.47
C TRP A 145 -9.44 -6.63 -17.42
N MET A 146 -10.62 -6.67 -16.77
CA MET A 146 -11.45 -5.46 -16.64
C MET A 146 -10.66 -4.35 -15.93
N PRO A 147 -10.64 -3.11 -16.47
CA PRO A 147 -10.00 -1.98 -15.77
C PRO A 147 -10.63 -1.77 -14.40
N MET A 148 -9.80 -1.45 -13.40
CA MET A 148 -10.23 -1.33 -12.00
C MET A 148 -11.34 -0.31 -11.80
N ILE A 149 -11.34 0.78 -12.56
CA ILE A 149 -12.40 1.79 -12.50
C ILE A 149 -13.75 1.21 -12.93
N ASN A 150 -13.78 0.33 -13.94
CA ASN A 150 -14.99 -0.34 -14.36
C ASN A 150 -15.52 -1.32 -13.31
N THR A 151 -14.62 -2.04 -12.62
CA THR A 151 -15.04 -2.92 -11.51
C THR A 151 -15.63 -2.12 -10.35
N ALA A 152 -15.14 -0.92 -10.10
CA ALA A 152 -15.69 -0.02 -9.09
C ALA A 152 -17.10 0.48 -9.46
N ASP A 153 -17.34 0.84 -10.73
CA ASP A 153 -18.67 1.18 -11.22
C ASP A 153 -19.65 -0.02 -11.12
N VAL A 154 -19.17 -1.25 -11.37
CA VAL A 154 -19.97 -2.48 -11.18
C VAL A 154 -20.38 -2.64 -9.71
N VAL A 155 -19.46 -2.43 -8.76
CA VAL A 155 -19.77 -2.48 -7.32
C VAL A 155 -20.79 -1.41 -6.95
N ALA A 156 -20.64 -0.18 -7.44
CA ALA A 156 -21.57 0.91 -7.18
C ALA A 156 -22.99 0.58 -7.65
N ASP A 157 -23.11 0.09 -8.87
CA ASP A 157 -24.40 -0.27 -9.45
C ASP A 157 -25.02 -1.53 -8.83
N ARG A 158 -24.23 -2.59 -8.66
CA ARG A 158 -24.71 -3.90 -8.14
C ARG A 158 -25.18 -3.78 -6.68
N TYR A 159 -24.47 -3.04 -5.86
CA TYR A 159 -24.73 -2.90 -4.42
C TYR A 159 -25.38 -1.58 -4.03
N LYS A 160 -25.73 -0.75 -5.01
CA LYS A 160 -26.47 0.52 -4.83
C LYS A 160 -25.77 1.50 -3.88
N VAL A 161 -24.46 1.60 -4.00
CA VAL A 161 -23.65 2.59 -3.26
C VAL A 161 -23.69 3.91 -4.04
N SER A 162 -24.41 4.91 -3.53
CA SER A 162 -24.66 6.16 -4.26
C SER A 162 -23.38 7.00 -4.44
N ARG A 163 -23.42 7.91 -5.41
CA ARG A 163 -22.34 8.85 -5.68
C ARG A 163 -22.10 9.81 -4.50
N GLU A 164 -23.16 10.29 -3.90
CA GLU A 164 -23.12 11.20 -2.77
C GLU A 164 -22.42 10.57 -1.57
N TYR A 165 -22.76 9.31 -1.25
CA TYR A 165 -22.12 8.57 -0.16
C TYR A 165 -20.62 8.36 -0.39
N GLN A 166 -20.22 8.12 -1.65
CA GLN A 166 -18.81 8.00 -2.03
C GLN A 166 -18.06 9.34 -1.87
N ASP A 167 -18.70 10.45 -2.27
CA ASP A 167 -18.11 11.78 -2.17
C ASP A 167 -17.98 12.23 -0.70
N GLU A 168 -18.94 11.93 0.18
CA GLU A 168 -18.87 12.18 1.62
C GLU A 168 -17.69 11.45 2.27
N TYR A 169 -17.51 10.16 1.94
CA TYR A 169 -16.36 9.40 2.42
C TYR A 169 -15.04 9.98 1.88
N SER A 170 -15.01 10.37 0.63
CA SER A 170 -13.81 10.94 0.01
C SER A 170 -13.41 12.27 0.66
N LEU A 171 -14.39 13.10 1.02
CA LEU A 171 -14.15 14.31 1.80
C LEU A 171 -13.56 13.97 3.18
N GLN A 172 -14.11 12.97 3.86
CA GLN A 172 -13.60 12.51 5.16
C GLN A 172 -12.12 12.06 5.03
N SER A 173 -11.76 11.30 4.00
CA SER A 173 -10.38 10.89 3.74
C SER A 173 -9.45 12.09 3.58
N GLN A 174 -9.84 13.09 2.77
CA GLN A 174 -9.05 14.31 2.57
C GLN A 174 -8.86 15.09 3.88
N GLN A 175 -9.91 15.23 4.67
CA GLN A 175 -9.88 15.97 5.94
C GLN A 175 -9.02 15.24 6.99
N ARG A 176 -9.15 13.92 7.12
CA ARG A 176 -8.33 13.09 8.02
C ARG A 176 -6.85 13.19 7.68
N THR A 177 -6.49 13.10 6.41
CA THR A 177 -5.09 13.26 5.98
C THR A 177 -4.57 14.67 6.23
N ALA A 178 -5.35 15.71 5.94
CA ALA A 178 -4.95 17.09 6.21
C ALA A 178 -4.69 17.33 7.70
N ALA A 179 -5.57 16.84 8.57
CA ALA A 179 -5.41 16.91 10.03
C ALA A 179 -4.16 16.15 10.50
N ALA A 180 -3.95 14.93 9.98
CA ALA A 180 -2.80 14.09 10.32
C ALA A 180 -1.46 14.73 9.87
N GLN A 181 -1.41 15.30 8.66
CA GLN A 181 -0.23 16.03 8.17
C GLN A 181 0.06 17.27 9.04
N THR A 182 -0.96 18.05 9.38
CA THR A 182 -0.81 19.22 10.25
C THR A 182 -0.32 18.83 11.65
N ALA A 183 -0.82 17.73 12.19
CA ALA A 183 -0.40 17.19 13.48
C ALA A 183 0.95 16.44 13.44
N GLY A 184 1.59 16.32 12.28
CA GLY A 184 2.87 15.63 12.12
C GLY A 184 2.82 14.12 12.32
N LYS A 185 1.65 13.49 12.14
CA LYS A 185 1.42 12.06 12.39
C LYS A 185 2.27 11.13 11.51
N PHE A 186 2.70 11.59 10.34
CA PHE A 186 3.50 10.82 9.38
C PHE A 186 5.02 10.99 9.54
N LYS A 187 5.50 11.84 10.45
CA LYS A 187 6.93 12.14 10.60
C LYS A 187 7.76 10.92 11.00
N ASP A 188 7.20 10.02 11.80
CA ASP A 188 7.92 8.85 12.31
C ASP A 188 8.08 7.77 11.24
N GLU A 189 7.32 7.81 10.16
CA GLU A 189 7.37 6.83 9.08
C GLU A 189 8.06 7.36 7.83
N ILE A 190 7.89 8.64 7.47
CA ILE A 190 8.49 9.23 6.26
C ILE A 190 9.98 9.49 6.45
N VAL A 191 10.75 9.13 5.44
CA VAL A 191 12.15 9.52 5.27
C VAL A 191 12.25 10.39 4.03
N PRO A 192 12.61 11.68 4.17
CA PRO A 192 12.76 12.58 3.03
C PRO A 192 13.74 12.04 1.99
N LEU A 193 13.37 12.11 0.72
CA LEU A 193 14.23 11.72 -0.40
C LEU A 193 14.43 12.90 -1.35
N THR A 194 15.68 13.33 -1.49
CA THR A 194 16.07 14.34 -2.47
C THR A 194 16.41 13.66 -3.79
N THR A 195 15.80 14.14 -4.87
CA THR A 195 15.91 13.58 -6.21
C THR A 195 15.71 14.67 -7.26
N LYS A 196 15.68 14.28 -8.53
CA LYS A 196 15.37 15.16 -9.66
C LYS A 196 14.00 14.82 -10.23
N MET A 197 13.25 15.85 -10.59
CA MET A 197 11.96 15.73 -11.27
C MET A 197 11.97 16.51 -12.59
N ASP A 198 11.16 16.07 -13.54
CA ASP A 198 10.87 16.82 -14.76
C ASP A 198 9.67 17.73 -14.52
N VAL A 199 9.86 19.02 -14.81
CA VAL A 199 8.82 20.05 -14.71
C VAL A 199 8.51 20.59 -16.12
N MET A 200 7.28 20.38 -16.57
CA MET A 200 6.82 20.86 -17.88
C MET A 200 6.18 22.23 -17.75
N ASN A 201 6.71 23.19 -18.49
CA ASN A 201 6.05 24.49 -18.68
C ASN A 201 4.73 24.29 -19.45
N LYS A 202 3.62 24.74 -18.90
CA LYS A 202 2.28 24.51 -19.48
C LYS A 202 2.07 25.24 -20.81
N GLU A 203 2.74 26.37 -21.01
CA GLU A 203 2.60 27.22 -22.20
C GLU A 203 3.57 26.79 -23.30
N THR A 204 4.87 26.71 -22.99
CA THR A 204 5.91 26.38 -23.98
C THR A 204 6.07 24.90 -24.24
N LYS A 205 5.54 24.02 -23.33
CA LYS A 205 5.75 22.56 -23.33
C LYS A 205 7.21 22.15 -23.12
N GLU A 206 8.08 23.10 -22.81
CA GLU A 206 9.47 22.82 -22.48
C GLU A 206 9.56 22.07 -21.14
N VAL A 207 10.41 21.05 -21.07
CA VAL A 207 10.66 20.26 -19.88
C VAL A 207 12.01 20.65 -19.30
N THR A 208 12.03 21.02 -18.03
CA THR A 208 13.24 21.32 -17.27
C THR A 208 13.41 20.35 -16.12
N GLU A 209 14.65 19.95 -15.84
CA GLU A 209 14.99 19.13 -14.68
C GLU A 209 15.20 20.03 -13.46
N GLN A 210 14.56 19.67 -12.32
CA GLN A 210 14.71 20.39 -11.06
C GLN A 210 15.01 19.41 -9.93
N GLU A 211 15.84 19.82 -8.97
CA GLU A 211 16.03 19.10 -7.72
C GLU A 211 14.84 19.34 -6.81
N VAL A 212 14.35 18.26 -6.15
CA VAL A 212 13.22 18.30 -5.24
C VAL A 212 13.47 17.36 -4.07
N THR A 213 12.99 17.73 -2.89
CA THR A 213 12.93 16.84 -1.73
C THR A 213 11.47 16.50 -1.44
N VAL A 214 11.13 15.22 -1.53
CA VAL A 214 9.81 14.72 -1.15
C VAL A 214 9.85 14.30 0.31
N ASP A 215 9.30 15.12 1.18
CA ASP A 215 9.28 14.97 2.64
C ASP A 215 7.87 14.74 3.22
N LYS A 216 6.85 14.70 2.35
CA LYS A 216 5.43 14.48 2.69
C LYS A 216 4.68 13.83 1.54
N ASP A 217 3.47 13.36 1.82
CA ASP A 217 2.54 12.89 0.80
C ASP A 217 1.94 14.08 0.04
N GLU A 218 2.09 14.10 -1.29
CA GLU A 218 1.73 15.23 -2.16
C GLU A 218 0.28 15.19 -2.66
N CYS A 219 -0.43 14.07 -2.47
CA CYS A 219 -1.75 13.89 -3.08
C CYS A 219 -2.89 14.56 -2.31
N ASN A 220 -2.70 14.91 -1.03
CA ASN A 220 -3.74 15.52 -0.22
C ASN A 220 -4.19 16.88 -0.75
N ARG A 221 -5.50 17.12 -0.70
CA ARG A 221 -6.15 18.37 -1.10
C ARG A 221 -7.01 18.89 0.06
N PRO A 222 -6.43 19.60 1.03
CA PRO A 222 -7.12 20.02 2.25
C PRO A 222 -8.30 20.97 2.01
N GLN A 223 -8.34 21.63 0.85
CA GLN A 223 -9.43 22.54 0.46
C GLN A 223 -10.62 21.85 -0.23
N THR A 224 -10.63 20.51 -0.31
CA THR A 224 -11.74 19.76 -0.91
C THR A 224 -13.05 20.04 -0.16
N THR A 225 -14.15 20.23 -0.91
CA THR A 225 -15.52 20.37 -0.39
C THR A 225 -16.45 19.37 -1.08
N LEU A 226 -17.60 19.09 -0.48
CA LEU A 226 -18.64 18.24 -1.11
C LEU A 226 -19.08 18.81 -2.46
N GLU A 227 -19.25 20.14 -2.54
CA GLU A 227 -19.63 20.81 -3.78
C GLU A 227 -18.58 20.59 -4.88
N SER A 228 -17.28 20.70 -4.53
CA SER A 228 -16.19 20.44 -5.49
C SER A 228 -16.14 18.99 -5.96
N LEU A 229 -16.47 18.03 -5.11
CA LEU A 229 -16.58 16.62 -5.47
C LEU A 229 -17.80 16.34 -6.33
N ALA A 230 -18.96 16.83 -5.96
CA ALA A 230 -20.22 16.70 -6.72
C ALA A 230 -20.12 17.26 -8.15
N GLY A 231 -19.32 18.34 -8.33
CA GLY A 231 -19.06 18.93 -9.65
C GLY A 231 -18.15 18.11 -10.58
N LEU A 232 -17.52 17.02 -10.08
CA LEU A 232 -16.65 16.19 -10.91
C LEU A 232 -17.46 15.25 -11.80
N MET A 233 -17.12 15.23 -13.08
CA MET A 233 -17.71 14.28 -14.02
C MET A 233 -17.15 12.86 -13.78
N PRO A 234 -18.02 11.82 -13.84
CA PRO A 234 -17.56 10.45 -13.81
C PRO A 234 -16.64 10.14 -15.00
N VAL A 235 -15.57 9.38 -14.73
CA VAL A 235 -14.50 9.12 -15.73
C VAL A 235 -15.00 8.27 -16.90
N MET A 236 -15.90 7.33 -16.64
CA MET A 236 -16.40 6.37 -17.63
C MET A 236 -17.72 6.79 -18.29
N GLY A 237 -18.15 8.05 -18.07
CA GLY A 237 -19.36 8.60 -18.68
C GLY A 237 -20.39 9.10 -17.68
N PRO A 238 -21.39 9.88 -18.11
CA PRO A 238 -22.30 10.62 -17.22
C PRO A 238 -23.19 9.71 -16.34
N ASP A 239 -23.46 8.48 -16.79
CA ASP A 239 -24.30 7.52 -16.06
C ASP A 239 -23.49 6.61 -15.10
N LYS A 240 -22.24 6.98 -14.81
CA LYS A 240 -21.32 6.26 -13.92
C LYS A 240 -21.09 7.01 -12.62
N TYR A 241 -20.38 6.37 -11.70
CA TYR A 241 -20.24 6.84 -10.32
C TYR A 241 -18.82 7.33 -10.00
N ILE A 242 -17.79 6.73 -10.66
CA ILE A 242 -16.41 6.91 -10.24
C ILE A 242 -15.78 8.14 -10.88
N THR A 243 -15.21 9.00 -10.04
CA THR A 243 -14.57 10.26 -10.43
C THR A 243 -13.11 10.30 -9.96
N ALA A 244 -12.37 11.32 -10.39
CA ALA A 244 -11.04 11.61 -9.85
C ALA A 244 -11.04 12.01 -8.36
N GLY A 245 -12.20 12.29 -7.78
CA GLY A 245 -12.36 12.69 -6.38
C GLY A 245 -12.66 11.54 -5.44
N ASN A 246 -13.26 10.45 -5.93
CA ASN A 246 -13.65 9.28 -5.13
C ASN A 246 -12.87 8.00 -5.46
N ALA A 247 -11.78 8.15 -6.23
CA ALA A 247 -10.79 7.12 -6.54
C ALA A 247 -9.44 7.44 -5.89
N SER A 248 -8.62 6.42 -5.63
CA SER A 248 -7.25 6.59 -5.18
C SER A 248 -6.41 7.38 -6.19
N GLN A 249 -5.41 8.10 -5.67
CA GLN A 249 -4.49 8.84 -6.53
C GLN A 249 -3.36 7.92 -7.02
N LEU A 250 -3.14 7.88 -8.34
CA LEU A 250 -1.97 7.24 -8.93
C LEU A 250 -0.70 7.91 -8.40
N SER A 251 0.22 7.13 -7.84
CA SER A 251 1.34 7.67 -7.08
C SER A 251 2.58 6.80 -7.18
N ASP A 252 3.72 7.42 -6.95
CA ASP A 252 5.03 6.78 -6.87
C ASP A 252 5.52 6.76 -5.42
N GLY A 253 6.20 5.70 -5.02
CA GLY A 253 6.77 5.60 -3.68
C GLY A 253 7.26 4.21 -3.32
N ALA A 254 7.91 4.10 -2.17
CA ALA A 254 8.40 2.85 -1.59
C ALA A 254 8.25 2.83 -0.07
N SER A 255 8.16 1.62 0.49
CA SER A 255 8.12 1.38 1.94
C SER A 255 8.79 0.06 2.28
N SER A 256 9.42 -0.02 3.45
CA SER A 256 10.09 -1.20 3.98
C SER A 256 9.78 -1.38 5.46
N CYS A 257 9.59 -2.63 5.88
CA CYS A 257 9.58 -3.05 7.27
C CYS A 257 10.72 -4.04 7.49
N LEU A 258 11.52 -3.84 8.53
CA LEU A 258 12.49 -4.84 8.96
C LEU A 258 11.84 -5.72 10.02
N LEU A 259 11.93 -7.03 9.79
CA LEU A 259 11.40 -8.06 10.68
C LEU A 259 12.55 -8.83 11.31
N MET A 260 12.36 -9.27 12.58
CA MET A 260 13.33 -10.07 13.32
C MET A 260 12.62 -11.18 14.08
N ASP A 261 13.31 -12.31 14.28
CA ASP A 261 12.86 -13.31 15.26
C ASP A 261 12.70 -12.66 16.63
N LEU A 262 11.53 -12.81 17.25
CA LEU A 262 11.20 -12.13 18.51
C LEU A 262 12.24 -12.43 19.61
N LYS A 263 12.72 -13.67 19.70
CA LYS A 263 13.74 -14.05 20.71
C LYS A 263 15.10 -13.40 20.42
N GLU A 264 15.44 -13.19 19.15
CA GLU A 264 16.64 -12.46 18.79
C GLU A 264 16.53 -10.98 19.14
N ALA A 265 15.35 -10.37 18.95
CA ALA A 265 15.07 -8.98 19.37
C ALA A 265 15.16 -8.84 20.90
N GLU A 266 14.53 -9.74 21.66
CA GLU A 266 14.60 -9.78 23.13
C GLU A 266 16.04 -9.89 23.62
N LYS A 267 16.83 -10.81 23.04
CA LYS A 267 18.23 -11.00 23.38
C LYS A 267 19.09 -9.75 23.17
N ARG A 268 18.73 -8.94 22.18
CA ARG A 268 19.42 -7.68 21.83
C ARG A 268 18.84 -6.47 22.57
N ASN A 269 17.79 -6.64 23.37
CA ASN A 269 17.02 -5.56 24.00
C ASN A 269 16.48 -4.56 22.98
N ILE A 270 16.07 -5.05 21.79
CA ILE A 270 15.40 -4.26 20.75
C ILE A 270 13.89 -4.36 20.99
N GLU A 271 13.23 -3.22 21.21
CA GLU A 271 11.80 -3.15 21.40
C GLU A 271 11.09 -3.25 20.05
N PRO A 272 10.21 -4.27 19.82
CA PRO A 272 9.48 -4.38 18.58
C PRO A 272 8.27 -3.43 18.56
N MET A 273 7.88 -3.02 17.34
CA MET A 273 6.66 -2.23 17.11
C MET A 273 5.40 -3.09 17.19
N GLY A 274 5.53 -4.37 16.84
CA GLY A 274 4.43 -5.32 16.84
C GLY A 274 4.83 -6.68 16.27
N ILE A 275 3.90 -7.62 16.31
CA ILE A 275 4.12 -9.01 15.88
C ILE A 275 3.18 -9.31 14.70
N PHE A 276 3.72 -9.90 13.64
CA PHE A 276 2.91 -10.45 12.55
C PHE A 276 2.19 -11.70 13.04
N ARG A 277 0.85 -11.72 12.99
CA ARG A 277 0.04 -12.84 13.43
C ARG A 277 -0.44 -13.72 12.29
N GLY A 278 -0.75 -13.14 11.14
CA GLY A 278 -1.21 -13.94 9.99
C GLY A 278 -1.60 -13.11 8.79
N LEU A 279 -1.71 -13.81 7.64
CA LEU A 279 -2.26 -13.29 6.40
C LEU A 279 -3.31 -14.25 5.87
N SER A 280 -4.47 -13.74 5.49
CA SER A 280 -5.47 -14.47 4.73
C SER A 280 -5.68 -13.83 3.36
N VAL A 281 -5.87 -14.67 2.36
CA VAL A 281 -6.26 -14.24 1.01
C VAL A 281 -7.51 -15.00 0.59
N ALA A 282 -8.36 -14.34 -0.18
CA ALA A 282 -9.56 -14.91 -0.76
C ALA A 282 -9.77 -14.39 -2.17
N ALA A 283 -10.60 -15.05 -2.95
CA ALA A 283 -10.96 -14.64 -4.29
C ALA A 283 -12.46 -14.39 -4.39
N CYS A 284 -12.85 -13.58 -5.37
CA CYS A 284 -14.22 -13.29 -5.77
C CYS A 284 -14.28 -13.11 -7.29
N GLU A 285 -15.45 -12.78 -7.82
CA GLU A 285 -15.57 -12.48 -9.25
C GLU A 285 -14.69 -11.28 -9.63
N PRO A 286 -13.92 -11.35 -10.73
CA PRO A 286 -13.03 -10.28 -11.12
C PRO A 286 -13.70 -8.93 -11.39
N ASP A 287 -14.94 -8.95 -11.89
CA ASP A 287 -15.71 -7.73 -12.18
C ASP A 287 -16.13 -6.92 -10.93
N GLU A 288 -16.05 -7.55 -9.76
CA GLU A 288 -16.32 -6.90 -8.47
C GLU A 288 -15.15 -7.03 -7.47
N MET A 289 -13.91 -7.01 -7.98
CA MET A 289 -12.71 -7.20 -7.16
C MET A 289 -12.68 -6.33 -5.89
N GLY A 290 -13.35 -5.19 -5.91
CA GLY A 290 -13.43 -4.25 -4.79
C GLY A 290 -13.97 -4.87 -3.49
N ILE A 291 -14.80 -5.91 -3.58
CA ILE A 291 -15.40 -6.57 -2.41
C ILE A 291 -14.51 -7.67 -1.80
N GLY A 292 -13.33 -7.94 -2.37
CA GLY A 292 -12.40 -8.98 -1.90
C GLY A 292 -12.16 -9.02 -0.39
N PRO A 293 -12.02 -7.86 0.33
CA PRO A 293 -11.89 -7.82 1.78
C PRO A 293 -13.03 -8.51 2.55
N VAL A 294 -14.26 -8.49 2.03
CA VAL A 294 -15.43 -9.15 2.67
C VAL A 294 -15.23 -10.67 2.82
N PHE A 295 -14.40 -11.26 1.99
CA PHE A 295 -14.05 -12.68 2.05
C PHE A 295 -12.75 -12.95 2.79
N ALA A 296 -11.76 -12.06 2.65
CA ALA A 296 -10.45 -12.26 3.28
C ALA A 296 -10.45 -11.98 4.78
N VAL A 297 -11.17 -10.94 5.22
CA VAL A 297 -11.22 -10.52 6.64
C VAL A 297 -11.87 -11.56 7.53
N PRO A 298 -13.09 -12.08 7.26
CA PRO A 298 -13.69 -13.11 8.10
C PRO A 298 -12.82 -14.36 8.23
N LYS A 299 -12.21 -14.80 7.12
CA LYS A 299 -11.31 -15.93 7.12
C LYS A 299 -10.07 -15.69 7.99
N LEU A 300 -9.50 -14.48 7.99
CA LEU A 300 -8.39 -14.11 8.86
C LEU A 300 -8.81 -14.17 10.34
N LEU A 301 -9.94 -13.53 10.67
CA LEU A 301 -10.40 -13.43 12.05
C LEU A 301 -10.76 -14.81 12.61
N GLU A 302 -11.44 -15.66 11.84
CA GLU A 302 -11.75 -17.04 12.22
C GLU A 302 -10.50 -17.86 12.56
N GLN A 303 -9.44 -17.75 11.75
CA GLN A 303 -8.16 -18.42 11.98
C GLN A 303 -7.50 -18.04 13.31
N HIS A 304 -7.82 -16.86 13.84
CA HIS A 304 -7.27 -16.34 15.09
C HIS A 304 -8.27 -16.31 16.26
N GLY A 305 -9.49 -16.80 16.05
CA GLY A 305 -10.55 -16.80 17.07
C GLY A 305 -11.00 -15.39 17.46
N LEU A 306 -10.89 -14.43 16.56
CA LEU A 306 -11.23 -13.02 16.75
C LEU A 306 -12.52 -12.64 16.02
N LYS A 307 -13.15 -11.55 16.46
CA LYS A 307 -14.29 -10.89 15.83
C LYS A 307 -13.89 -9.48 15.35
N VAL A 308 -14.72 -8.86 14.56
CA VAL A 308 -14.51 -7.48 14.07
C VAL A 308 -14.34 -6.50 15.24
N ASP A 309 -15.14 -6.67 16.30
CA ASP A 309 -15.10 -5.78 17.48
C ASP A 309 -13.80 -5.90 18.29
N ASP A 310 -13.09 -7.03 18.19
CA ASP A 310 -11.82 -7.26 18.88
C ASP A 310 -10.66 -6.48 18.22
N ILE A 311 -10.88 -5.91 17.04
CA ILE A 311 -9.88 -5.12 16.31
C ILE A 311 -10.02 -3.65 16.69
N ASP A 312 -8.91 -3.07 17.12
CA ASP A 312 -8.86 -1.70 17.63
C ASP A 312 -8.63 -0.66 16.54
N ILE A 313 -7.93 -1.05 15.47
CA ILE A 313 -7.60 -0.15 14.36
C ILE A 313 -7.58 -0.91 13.03
N TRP A 314 -8.10 -0.25 11.98
CA TRP A 314 -8.23 -0.81 10.64
C TRP A 314 -7.56 0.09 9.60
N GLU A 315 -6.74 -0.49 8.76
CA GLU A 315 -6.28 0.10 7.51
C GLU A 315 -6.89 -0.70 6.35
N LEU A 316 -7.95 -0.18 5.75
CA LEU A 316 -8.58 -0.72 4.53
C LEU A 316 -8.19 0.18 3.36
N ASN A 317 -7.40 -0.34 2.42
CA ASN A 317 -6.95 0.44 1.29
C ASN A 317 -8.13 1.07 0.53
N GLU A 318 -8.04 2.37 0.30
CA GLU A 318 -9.02 3.16 -0.43
C GLU A 318 -8.71 3.17 -1.93
N ALA A 319 -8.80 2.01 -2.60
CA ALA A 319 -8.67 1.98 -4.06
C ALA A 319 -9.76 2.85 -4.71
N PHE A 320 -10.98 2.75 -4.18
CA PHE A 320 -12.15 3.56 -4.50
C PHE A 320 -13.03 3.73 -3.26
N ALA A 321 -13.70 4.86 -3.10
CA ALA A 321 -14.61 5.09 -1.98
C ALA A 321 -15.74 4.03 -1.93
N VAL A 322 -16.29 3.67 -3.07
CA VAL A 322 -17.36 2.67 -3.19
C VAL A 322 -16.99 1.34 -2.54
N GLN A 323 -15.79 0.87 -2.79
CA GLN A 323 -15.33 -0.43 -2.30
C GLN A 323 -15.05 -0.38 -0.78
N VAL A 324 -14.53 0.74 -0.27
CA VAL A 324 -14.35 0.92 1.18
C VAL A 324 -15.69 0.91 1.89
N LEU A 325 -16.64 1.69 1.40
CA LEU A 325 -17.97 1.82 1.98
C LEU A 325 -18.68 0.46 2.02
N TYR A 326 -18.71 -0.25 0.89
CA TYR A 326 -19.31 -1.58 0.86
C TYR A 326 -18.65 -2.55 1.84
N CYS A 327 -17.31 -2.61 1.85
CA CYS A 327 -16.59 -3.52 2.75
C CYS A 327 -16.79 -3.14 4.22
N ARG A 328 -16.68 -1.85 4.57
CA ARG A 328 -16.90 -1.34 5.92
C ARG A 328 -18.29 -1.73 6.44
N ASP A 329 -19.32 -1.40 5.66
CA ASP A 329 -20.71 -1.59 6.05
C ASP A 329 -21.07 -3.09 6.13
N LYS A 330 -20.57 -3.90 5.18
CA LYS A 330 -20.79 -5.34 5.15
C LYS A 330 -20.10 -6.09 6.29
N LEU A 331 -18.90 -5.66 6.67
CA LEU A 331 -18.14 -6.25 7.77
C LEU A 331 -18.53 -5.68 9.14
N GLY A 332 -19.25 -4.55 9.18
CA GLY A 332 -19.59 -3.87 10.43
C GLY A 332 -18.41 -3.16 11.09
N ILE A 333 -17.44 -2.68 10.29
CA ILE A 333 -16.27 -1.97 10.82
C ILE A 333 -16.68 -0.57 11.27
N ASP A 334 -16.33 -0.21 12.50
CA ASP A 334 -16.55 1.12 13.03
C ASP A 334 -15.71 2.16 12.26
N ASN A 335 -16.39 3.19 11.75
CA ASN A 335 -15.77 4.28 11.00
C ASN A 335 -14.68 5.03 11.79
N GLU A 336 -14.80 5.09 13.13
CA GLU A 336 -13.84 5.77 13.99
C GLU A 336 -12.56 4.94 14.24
N LYS A 337 -12.59 3.66 13.90
CA LYS A 337 -11.44 2.76 13.91
C LYS A 337 -10.79 2.60 12.52
N LEU A 338 -11.46 3.05 11.45
CA LEU A 338 -11.08 2.82 10.05
C LEU A 338 -10.34 4.01 9.47
N ASN A 339 -9.14 3.78 8.89
CA ASN A 339 -8.36 4.79 8.14
C ASN A 339 -8.30 6.12 8.88
N VAL A 340 -7.94 6.07 10.15
CA VAL A 340 -8.07 7.17 11.10
C VAL A 340 -7.29 8.43 10.74
N ASN A 341 -6.26 8.29 9.91
CA ASN A 341 -5.43 9.37 9.37
C ASN A 341 -5.60 9.55 7.84
N GLY A 342 -6.72 9.06 7.28
CA GLY A 342 -6.98 9.04 5.84
C GLY A 342 -6.32 7.85 5.14
N GLY A 343 -6.48 7.76 3.83
CA GLY A 343 -6.00 6.63 3.04
C GLY A 343 -5.69 7.00 1.59
N SER A 344 -5.74 6.03 0.69
CA SER A 344 -5.22 6.17 -0.67
C SER A 344 -5.94 7.19 -1.56
N ILE A 345 -7.16 7.58 -1.24
CA ILE A 345 -7.87 8.69 -1.92
C ILE A 345 -7.14 10.02 -1.70
N SER A 346 -6.58 10.22 -0.52
CA SER A 346 -5.93 11.45 -0.09
C SER A 346 -4.40 11.34 0.04
N ILE A 347 -3.87 10.15 0.33
CA ILE A 347 -2.43 9.90 0.49
C ILE A 347 -1.82 9.43 -0.84
N GLY A 348 -2.49 8.52 -1.57
CA GLY A 348 -2.01 7.91 -2.80
C GLY A 348 -1.95 6.38 -2.73
N HIS A 349 -1.84 5.74 -3.90
CA HIS A 349 -1.84 4.29 -4.04
C HIS A 349 -0.75 3.78 -5.00
N PRO A 350 0.53 3.79 -4.60
CA PRO A 350 1.56 3.02 -5.31
C PRO A 350 1.33 1.53 -5.02
N TYR A 351 0.86 0.76 -5.99
CA TYR A 351 0.29 -0.58 -5.80
C TYR A 351 1.16 -1.50 -4.94
N GLY A 352 2.41 -1.71 -5.34
CA GLY A 352 3.34 -2.58 -4.62
C GLY A 352 3.72 -2.10 -3.23
N MET A 353 3.73 -0.78 -3.01
CA MET A 353 4.10 -0.15 -1.74
C MET A 353 2.97 -0.19 -0.70
N THR A 354 1.72 -0.03 -1.13
CA THR A 354 0.61 0.33 -0.25
C THR A 354 0.49 -0.57 0.97
N GLY A 355 0.57 -1.89 0.81
CA GLY A 355 0.42 -2.83 1.93
C GLY A 355 1.51 -2.70 3.00
N SER A 356 2.76 -2.43 2.61
CA SER A 356 3.84 -2.22 3.58
C SER A 356 3.76 -0.85 4.25
N ARG A 357 3.32 0.20 3.53
CA ARG A 357 3.04 1.52 4.11
C ARG A 357 1.95 1.41 5.18
N MET A 358 0.84 0.76 4.87
CA MET A 358 -0.27 0.58 5.81
C MET A 358 0.15 -0.23 7.04
N THR A 359 1.02 -1.23 6.87
CA THR A 359 1.58 -2.00 7.99
C THR A 359 2.42 -1.12 8.92
N GLY A 360 3.33 -0.32 8.37
CA GLY A 360 4.12 0.60 9.19
C GLY A 360 3.24 1.63 9.92
N HIS A 361 2.26 2.20 9.20
CA HIS A 361 1.35 3.20 9.74
C HIS A 361 0.48 2.64 10.88
N ILE A 362 -0.13 1.47 10.69
CA ILE A 362 -1.03 0.88 11.69
C ILE A 362 -0.30 0.54 13.01
N LEU A 363 0.97 0.16 12.94
CA LEU A 363 1.80 -0.11 14.12
C LEU A 363 2.11 1.19 14.87
N ILE A 364 2.51 2.25 14.17
CA ILE A 364 2.83 3.55 14.77
C ILE A 364 1.57 4.20 15.37
N GLU A 365 0.49 4.29 14.60
CA GLU A 365 -0.74 4.94 15.08
C GLU A 365 -1.48 4.08 16.11
N GLY A 366 -1.42 2.76 15.99
CA GLY A 366 -1.98 1.85 16.98
C GLY A 366 -1.30 1.96 18.33
N LYS A 367 0.03 2.07 18.37
CA LYS A 367 0.79 2.35 19.61
C LYS A 367 0.33 3.67 20.26
N ARG A 368 0.14 4.74 19.46
CA ARG A 368 -0.36 6.04 19.96
C ARG A 368 -1.78 5.95 20.57
N ARG A 369 -2.57 4.97 20.12
CA ARG A 369 -3.95 4.74 20.56
C ARG A 369 -4.09 3.65 21.61
N ASN A 370 -2.98 3.03 22.05
CA ASN A 370 -2.97 1.86 22.92
C ASN A 370 -3.81 0.69 22.34
N ALA A 371 -3.79 0.55 21.01
CA ALA A 371 -4.43 -0.53 20.30
C ALA A 371 -3.67 -1.84 20.52
N LYS A 372 -4.37 -2.95 20.66
CA LYS A 372 -3.78 -4.29 20.74
C LYS A 372 -3.72 -4.98 19.39
N TYR A 373 -4.80 -4.93 18.64
CA TYR A 373 -4.89 -5.58 17.32
C TYR A 373 -5.18 -4.58 16.21
N GLY A 374 -4.40 -4.69 15.14
CA GLY A 374 -4.61 -3.96 13.91
C GLY A 374 -4.76 -4.90 12.71
N VAL A 375 -5.66 -4.57 11.79
CA VAL A 375 -5.83 -5.30 10.52
C VAL A 375 -5.56 -4.37 9.34
N VAL A 376 -4.66 -4.81 8.47
CA VAL A 376 -4.42 -4.21 7.16
C VAL A 376 -5.11 -5.06 6.10
N THR A 377 -6.02 -4.48 5.33
CA THR A 377 -6.78 -5.21 4.30
C THR A 377 -6.96 -4.40 3.03
N MET A 378 -7.15 -5.08 1.91
CA MET A 378 -7.29 -4.44 0.61
C MET A 378 -7.95 -5.35 -0.42
N CYS A 379 -8.64 -4.73 -1.36
CA CYS A 379 -9.04 -5.37 -2.61
C CYS A 379 -7.81 -5.52 -3.53
N VAL A 380 -7.86 -6.50 -4.40
CA VAL A 380 -6.73 -6.87 -5.27
C VAL A 380 -7.24 -7.17 -6.67
N GLY A 381 -6.61 -6.60 -7.68
CA GLY A 381 -6.97 -6.83 -9.08
C GLY A 381 -7.06 -8.31 -9.44
N GLY A 382 -7.92 -8.63 -10.40
CA GLY A 382 -8.20 -10.02 -10.80
C GLY A 382 -9.19 -10.76 -9.89
N GLY A 383 -9.92 -10.04 -9.01
CA GLY A 383 -10.96 -10.63 -8.14
C GLY A 383 -10.40 -11.28 -6.89
N MET A 384 -9.62 -10.54 -6.08
CA MET A 384 -9.05 -11.05 -4.84
C MET A 384 -9.17 -10.04 -3.70
N GLY A 385 -8.99 -10.54 -2.46
CA GLY A 385 -8.82 -9.74 -1.25
C GLY A 385 -7.69 -10.30 -0.41
N ALA A 386 -7.03 -9.43 0.34
CA ALA A 386 -6.00 -9.80 1.30
C ALA A 386 -6.26 -9.09 2.65
N ALA A 387 -5.95 -9.77 3.75
CA ALA A 387 -6.04 -9.21 5.09
C ALA A 387 -4.90 -9.75 5.96
N GLY A 388 -4.15 -8.86 6.62
CA GLY A 388 -3.05 -9.18 7.54
C GLY A 388 -3.39 -8.72 8.95
N LEU A 389 -3.12 -9.58 9.93
CA LEU A 389 -3.32 -9.31 11.36
C LEU A 389 -1.99 -9.01 12.03
N PHE A 390 -1.97 -7.93 12.81
CA PHE A 390 -0.82 -7.49 13.60
C PHE A 390 -1.22 -7.29 15.05
N GLU A 391 -0.40 -7.78 15.97
CA GLU A 391 -0.48 -7.42 17.39
C GLU A 391 0.50 -6.28 17.63
N ILE A 392 0.02 -5.20 18.23
CA ILE A 392 0.74 -3.94 18.47
C ILE A 392 1.33 -3.98 19.88
N LEU A 393 2.58 -3.53 20.05
CA LEU A 393 3.32 -3.59 21.31
C LEU A 393 3.71 -2.19 21.82
#